data_2c17f4c5b86864d943810e214093a2ba
#
_entry.id   2c17f4c5b86864d943810e214093a2ba
#
_cell.length_a   1.000
_cell.length_b   1.000
_cell.length_c   1.000
_cell.angle_alpha   90.00
_cell.angle_beta   90.00
_cell.angle_gamma   90.00
#
_symmetry.space_group_name_H-M   'P 1'
#
loop_
_entity.id
_entity.type
_entity.pdbx_description
1 polymer ?
#
loop_
_entity_poly.entity_id
_entity_poly.type
_entity_poly.pdbx_seq_one_letter_code
_entity_poly.pdbx_strand_id
1 'polypeptide(L)'
;MNDGSSARIVADLERWIGSAAPGAQLPSTRTLVERYGASPVTVQRALRTLQSRGAVESRPGVGTFVRGARLAHPTDFGWQTAALGTPQHRIPRFSSALRTVPNDVIALHSGYPDRELLPERLVRSAFARAARSDAVVARPPAAGLPELQAWFAGELGAVAPLGVATPSASDVIVTPGSQSGLGAAFHALVGTGNCLLVESPTYWGAMLAAARAGVRLVPVAGGPAGPDPDELARAFERTGARAFYAQPNFANPSGAQWTPALTERVLDLVRDVGAFLIEDDWAHDFGISTEAQPVAALDDSGHVVYVRSLTKSVSPSVRVAAVVARGPARDRILAEAQAQSMYVSGMLQAVAWDVVSQPGWRTHLRGLRQQLRSRRDLLAAAVREHAPSAHVEAVPPGGLHLWARLPDGTDLPRLVRECETRGVVVAPGDEWFPAEPTAPYLRLNYSGANPGAFPDAARVLGDVLAGR
;
A
#
# COMPACT_ATOMS: atom_id res chain seq x y z
N MET A 1 -13.71 -28.50 20.85
CA MET A 1 -12.58 -29.25 21.48
C MET A 1 -12.11 -30.48 20.68
N ASN A 2 -12.26 -30.52 19.34
CA ASN A 2 -11.91 -31.73 18.55
C ASN A 2 -10.76 -31.53 17.54
N ASP A 3 -10.13 -30.36 17.47
CA ASP A 3 -9.03 -30.12 16.51
C ASP A 3 -7.69 -30.73 16.94
N GLY A 4 -7.43 -30.84 18.25
CA GLY A 4 -6.17 -31.39 18.75
C GLY A 4 -5.97 -32.89 18.45
N SER A 5 -7.06 -33.67 18.44
CA SER A 5 -6.99 -35.13 18.20
C SER A 5 -6.68 -35.45 16.72
N SER A 6 -7.28 -34.73 15.76
CA SER A 6 -7.00 -34.91 14.35
C SER A 6 -5.58 -34.50 14.00
N ALA A 7 -5.10 -33.37 14.54
CA ALA A 7 -3.72 -32.89 14.33
C ALA A 7 -2.67 -33.88 14.87
N ARG A 8 -2.92 -34.45 16.06
CA ARG A 8 -2.05 -35.48 16.64
C ARG A 8 -1.96 -36.72 15.75
N ILE A 9 -3.10 -37.19 15.23
CA ILE A 9 -3.13 -38.35 14.30
C ILE A 9 -2.35 -38.04 13.03
N VAL A 10 -2.51 -36.84 12.46
CA VAL A 10 -1.74 -36.41 11.26
C VAL A 10 -0.25 -36.45 11.53
N ALA A 11 0.22 -35.82 12.62
CA ALA A 11 1.63 -35.78 12.97
C ALA A 11 2.25 -37.17 13.20
N ASP A 12 1.48 -38.08 13.82
CA ASP A 12 1.93 -39.43 14.07
C ASP A 12 2.03 -40.28 12.78
N LEU A 13 1.04 -40.13 11.91
CA LEU A 13 1.06 -40.78 10.60
C LEU A 13 2.11 -40.19 9.66
N GLU A 14 2.39 -38.89 9.71
CA GLU A 14 3.48 -38.26 8.94
C GLU A 14 4.85 -38.83 9.34
N ARG A 15 5.10 -39.07 10.65
CA ARG A 15 6.32 -39.73 11.09
C ARG A 15 6.44 -41.16 10.57
N TRP A 16 5.33 -41.90 10.61
CA TRP A 16 5.29 -43.27 10.07
C TRP A 16 5.50 -43.26 8.54
N ILE A 17 4.84 -42.37 7.79
CA ILE A 17 4.99 -42.20 6.35
C ILE A 17 6.45 -41.88 6.00
N GLY A 18 7.12 -41.03 6.79
CA GLY A 18 8.52 -40.69 6.56
C GLY A 18 9.49 -41.88 6.63
N SER A 19 9.09 -42.96 7.33
CA SER A 19 9.90 -44.21 7.45
C SER A 19 9.38 -45.35 6.58
N ALA A 20 8.19 -45.21 5.97
CA ALA A 20 7.56 -46.25 5.18
C ALA A 20 8.01 -46.22 3.73
N ALA A 21 8.07 -47.38 3.09
CA ALA A 21 8.38 -47.48 1.67
C ALA A 21 7.24 -46.84 0.83
N PRO A 22 7.55 -46.19 -0.29
CA PRO A 22 6.55 -45.74 -1.27
C PRO A 22 5.60 -46.88 -1.68
N GLY A 23 4.31 -46.61 -1.66
CA GLY A 23 3.28 -47.64 -1.93
C GLY A 23 2.90 -48.51 -0.73
N ALA A 24 3.50 -48.29 0.43
CA ALA A 24 3.12 -49.00 1.66
C ALA A 24 1.65 -48.65 2.01
N GLN A 25 0.88 -49.66 2.39
CA GLN A 25 -0.51 -49.48 2.76
C GLN A 25 -0.61 -49.00 4.22
N LEU A 26 -1.36 -47.93 4.45
CA LEU A 26 -1.69 -47.47 5.80
C LEU A 26 -2.63 -48.50 6.48
N PRO A 27 -2.60 -48.56 7.79
CA PRO A 27 -3.61 -49.34 8.54
C PRO A 27 -5.03 -48.89 8.18
N SER A 28 -5.97 -49.83 8.25
CA SER A 28 -7.37 -49.55 7.91
C SER A 28 -7.93 -48.43 8.81
N THR A 29 -8.95 -47.72 8.32
CA THR A 29 -9.66 -46.73 9.17
C THR A 29 -10.12 -47.32 10.49
N ARG A 30 -10.56 -48.59 10.50
CA ARG A 30 -10.98 -49.30 11.72
C ARG A 30 -9.80 -49.50 12.66
N THR A 31 -8.68 -49.94 12.18
CA THR A 31 -7.46 -50.12 12.98
C THR A 31 -6.94 -48.78 13.54
N LEU A 32 -7.04 -47.70 12.75
CA LEU A 32 -6.65 -46.36 13.21
C LEU A 32 -7.61 -45.82 14.29
N VAL A 33 -8.93 -46.10 14.17
CA VAL A 33 -9.94 -45.77 15.20
C VAL A 33 -9.60 -46.47 16.51
N GLU A 34 -9.29 -47.74 16.46
CA GLU A 34 -8.92 -48.57 17.65
C GLU A 34 -7.58 -48.05 18.25
N ARG A 35 -6.58 -47.83 17.41
CA ARG A 35 -5.23 -47.37 17.83
C ARG A 35 -5.22 -46.03 18.51
N TYR A 36 -6.01 -45.07 18.01
CA TYR A 36 -6.01 -43.69 18.52
C TYR A 36 -7.16 -43.41 19.50
N GLY A 37 -8.09 -44.34 19.70
CA GLY A 37 -9.27 -44.12 20.53
C GLY A 37 -10.14 -42.96 20.01
N ALA A 38 -10.11 -42.71 18.70
CA ALA A 38 -10.73 -41.55 18.06
C ALA A 38 -11.97 -41.97 17.25
N SER A 39 -12.91 -41.02 17.02
CA SER A 39 -14.08 -41.32 16.21
C SER A 39 -13.69 -41.58 14.75
N PRO A 40 -14.48 -42.38 14.00
CA PRO A 40 -14.24 -42.60 12.57
C PRO A 40 -14.14 -41.28 11.75
N VAL A 41 -14.94 -40.28 12.13
CA VAL A 41 -14.93 -38.94 11.49
C VAL A 41 -13.61 -38.22 11.73
N THR A 42 -13.05 -38.32 12.92
CA THR A 42 -11.76 -37.71 13.28
C THR A 42 -10.61 -38.35 12.48
N VAL A 43 -10.60 -39.69 12.36
CA VAL A 43 -9.61 -40.43 11.58
C VAL A 43 -9.75 -40.11 10.10
N GLN A 44 -10.95 -40.07 9.57
CA GLN A 44 -11.18 -39.68 8.14
C GLN A 44 -10.75 -38.24 7.85
N ARG A 45 -10.94 -37.32 8.81
CA ARG A 45 -10.42 -35.94 8.68
C ARG A 45 -8.90 -35.94 8.60
N ALA A 46 -8.22 -36.68 9.46
CA ALA A 46 -6.79 -36.81 9.43
C ALA A 46 -6.27 -37.40 8.10
N LEU A 47 -6.90 -38.47 7.60
CA LEU A 47 -6.55 -39.06 6.31
C LEU A 47 -6.78 -38.11 5.15
N ARG A 48 -7.89 -37.34 5.14
CA ARG A 48 -8.13 -36.30 4.14
C ARG A 48 -7.06 -35.19 4.17
N THR A 49 -6.61 -34.79 5.35
CA THR A 49 -5.51 -33.83 5.50
C THR A 49 -4.21 -34.38 4.91
N LEU A 50 -3.86 -35.64 5.18
CA LEU A 50 -2.67 -36.28 4.59
C LEU A 50 -2.81 -36.41 3.05
N GLN A 51 -4.00 -36.70 2.57
CA GLN A 51 -4.30 -36.79 1.15
C GLN A 51 -4.20 -35.42 0.45
N SER A 52 -4.73 -34.36 1.05
CA SER A 52 -4.61 -33.00 0.53
C SER A 52 -3.16 -32.48 0.52
N ARG A 53 -2.32 -32.95 1.44
CA ARG A 53 -0.87 -32.70 1.43
C ARG A 53 -0.09 -33.59 0.45
N GLY A 54 -0.77 -34.49 -0.24
CA GLY A 54 -0.13 -35.41 -1.19
C GLY A 54 0.73 -36.49 -0.53
N ALA A 55 0.65 -36.68 0.79
CA ALA A 55 1.43 -37.69 1.50
C ALA A 55 0.89 -39.11 1.29
N VAL A 56 -0.42 -39.24 1.03
CA VAL A 56 -1.09 -40.52 0.79
C VAL A 56 -2.07 -40.42 -0.38
N GLU A 57 -2.39 -41.56 -1.00
CA GLU A 57 -3.43 -41.71 -1.97
C GLU A 57 -4.45 -42.79 -1.51
N SER A 58 -5.73 -42.51 -1.66
CA SER A 58 -6.80 -43.48 -1.37
C SER A 58 -7.27 -44.17 -2.63
N ARG A 59 -7.31 -45.49 -2.62
CA ARG A 59 -7.86 -46.31 -3.69
C ARG A 59 -9.19 -46.92 -3.21
N PRO A 60 -10.32 -46.54 -3.81
CA PRO A 60 -11.63 -47.02 -3.37
C PRO A 60 -11.67 -48.56 -3.30
N GLY A 61 -12.19 -49.09 -2.18
CA GLY A 61 -12.28 -50.56 -1.94
C GLY A 61 -10.95 -51.27 -1.65
N VAL A 62 -9.81 -50.62 -1.77
CA VAL A 62 -8.48 -51.24 -1.63
C VAL A 62 -7.77 -50.74 -0.39
N GLY A 63 -7.72 -49.42 -0.16
CA GLY A 63 -7.08 -48.84 0.99
C GLY A 63 -6.44 -47.49 0.75
N THR A 64 -5.67 -47.03 1.74
CA THR A 64 -4.87 -45.78 1.65
C THR A 64 -3.40 -46.15 1.62
N PHE A 65 -2.65 -45.57 0.71
CA PHE A 65 -1.26 -45.94 0.43
C PHE A 65 -0.35 -44.71 0.56
N VAL A 66 0.88 -44.91 1.03
CA VAL A 66 1.93 -43.88 1.02
C VAL A 66 2.22 -43.50 -0.41
N ARG A 67 2.06 -42.23 -0.75
CA ARG A 67 2.45 -41.73 -2.07
C ARG A 67 3.96 -41.73 -2.16
N GLY A 68 4.50 -42.39 -3.19
CA GLY A 68 5.93 -42.32 -3.44
C GLY A 68 6.36 -40.87 -3.55
N ALA A 69 7.38 -40.48 -2.78
CA ALA A 69 8.05 -39.22 -3.09
C ALA A 69 8.49 -39.33 -4.56
N ARG A 70 7.83 -38.58 -5.46
CA ARG A 70 8.48 -38.27 -6.72
C ARG A 70 9.79 -37.64 -6.30
N LEU A 71 10.91 -38.33 -6.54
CA LEU A 71 12.22 -37.68 -6.52
C LEU A 71 12.06 -36.49 -7.45
N ALA A 72 11.85 -35.32 -6.85
CA ALA A 72 11.84 -34.08 -7.60
C ALA A 72 13.27 -33.98 -8.12
N HIS A 73 13.51 -34.40 -9.37
CA HIS A 73 14.69 -33.95 -10.07
C HIS A 73 14.72 -32.44 -9.91
N PRO A 74 15.85 -31.84 -9.52
CA PRO A 74 15.96 -30.38 -9.52
C PRO A 74 15.48 -29.91 -10.90
N THR A 75 14.34 -29.22 -10.94
CA THR A 75 13.79 -28.76 -12.21
C THR A 75 14.72 -27.65 -12.69
N ASP A 76 15.39 -27.88 -13.81
CA ASP A 76 16.22 -26.87 -14.44
C ASP A 76 15.30 -25.86 -15.13
N PHE A 77 15.31 -24.63 -14.64
CA PHE A 77 14.58 -23.48 -15.21
C PHE A 77 15.48 -22.60 -16.10
N GLY A 78 16.73 -23.02 -16.41
CA GLY A 78 17.68 -22.25 -17.22
C GLY A 78 17.11 -21.82 -18.58
N TRP A 79 16.25 -22.64 -19.17
CA TRP A 79 15.56 -22.31 -20.41
C TRP A 79 14.67 -21.06 -20.31
N GLN A 80 14.10 -20.77 -19.10
CA GLN A 80 13.28 -19.59 -18.89
C GLN A 80 14.09 -18.30 -19.01
N THR A 81 15.35 -18.30 -18.55
CA THR A 81 16.24 -17.15 -18.70
C THR A 81 16.45 -16.79 -20.17
N ALA A 82 16.65 -17.80 -21.02
CA ALA A 82 16.78 -17.59 -22.46
C ALA A 82 15.47 -17.13 -23.12
N ALA A 83 14.34 -17.74 -22.73
CA ALA A 83 13.02 -17.38 -23.27
C ALA A 83 12.54 -16.00 -22.83
N LEU A 84 12.80 -15.58 -21.61
CA LEU A 84 12.43 -14.28 -21.06
C LEU A 84 13.29 -13.14 -21.61
N GLY A 85 14.54 -13.40 -21.98
CA GLY A 85 15.48 -12.38 -22.47
C GLY A 85 15.75 -11.29 -21.44
N THR A 86 16.24 -10.15 -21.91
CA THR A 86 16.45 -8.97 -21.06
C THR A 86 15.13 -8.24 -20.80
N PRO A 87 14.79 -7.94 -19.52
CA PRO A 87 13.58 -7.17 -19.22
C PRO A 87 13.59 -5.81 -19.95
N GLN A 88 12.53 -5.51 -20.68
CA GLN A 88 12.38 -4.21 -21.39
C GLN A 88 12.27 -3.03 -20.42
N HIS A 89 11.67 -3.29 -19.23
CA HIS A 89 11.54 -2.30 -18.17
C HIS A 89 12.06 -2.88 -16.86
N ARG A 90 12.93 -2.13 -16.20
CA ARG A 90 13.42 -2.51 -14.88
C ARG A 90 12.40 -2.06 -13.84
N ILE A 91 11.57 -3.00 -13.40
CA ILE A 91 10.65 -2.75 -12.29
C ILE A 91 11.46 -2.60 -11.00
N PRO A 92 11.29 -1.50 -10.24
CA PRO A 92 11.95 -1.34 -8.94
C PRO A 92 11.66 -2.52 -8.01
N ARG A 93 12.61 -2.86 -7.15
CA ARG A 93 12.39 -3.89 -6.13
C ARG A 93 11.26 -3.46 -5.21
N PHE A 94 10.59 -4.45 -4.58
CA PHE A 94 9.59 -4.13 -3.55
C PHE A 94 10.20 -3.27 -2.45
N SER A 95 9.46 -2.21 -2.06
CA SER A 95 9.87 -1.35 -0.96
C SER A 95 9.85 -2.11 0.36
N SER A 96 10.79 -1.80 1.23
CA SER A 96 10.81 -2.23 2.63
C SER A 96 9.48 -1.97 3.34
N ALA A 97 8.76 -0.92 2.95
CA ALA A 97 7.45 -0.53 3.49
C ALA A 97 6.34 -1.59 3.37
N LEU A 98 6.48 -2.57 2.49
CA LEU A 98 5.52 -3.69 2.32
C LEU A 98 5.98 -4.98 3.01
N ARG A 99 7.16 -4.97 3.61
CA ARG A 99 7.69 -6.14 4.27
C ARG A 99 6.88 -6.47 5.53
N THR A 100 6.51 -7.72 5.71
CA THR A 100 5.94 -8.22 6.97
C THR A 100 7.05 -8.66 7.92
N VAL A 101 6.91 -8.31 9.18
CA VAL A 101 7.86 -8.67 10.23
C VAL A 101 7.15 -9.36 11.40
N PRO A 102 7.84 -10.18 12.20
CA PRO A 102 7.29 -10.75 13.42
C PRO A 102 6.78 -9.69 14.41
N ASN A 103 5.82 -10.07 15.26
CA ASN A 103 5.18 -9.13 16.20
C ASN A 103 6.08 -8.67 17.37
N ASP A 104 7.18 -9.36 17.61
CA ASP A 104 8.20 -9.05 18.63
C ASP A 104 9.24 -8.04 18.17
N VAL A 105 9.13 -7.57 16.93
CA VAL A 105 10.02 -6.57 16.33
C VAL A 105 9.36 -5.19 16.33
N ILE A 106 10.13 -4.14 16.63
CA ILE A 106 9.66 -2.75 16.54
C ILE A 106 9.68 -2.29 15.08
N ALA A 107 8.50 -2.19 14.47
CA ALA A 107 8.33 -1.95 13.04
C ALA A 107 8.14 -0.44 12.74
N LEU A 108 9.20 0.28 12.41
CA LEU A 108 9.14 1.68 11.96
C LEU A 108 9.17 1.82 10.43
N HIS A 109 9.17 0.74 9.67
CA HIS A 109 9.31 0.71 8.21
C HIS A 109 7.98 0.73 7.45
N SER A 110 6.88 0.27 8.07
CA SER A 110 5.59 0.04 7.40
C SER A 110 5.05 1.30 6.71
N GLY A 111 4.33 1.10 5.61
CA GLY A 111 3.57 2.15 4.92
C GLY A 111 2.08 2.19 5.31
N TYR A 112 1.67 1.37 6.29
CA TYR A 112 0.27 1.25 6.72
C TYR A 112 0.11 1.59 8.20
N PRO A 113 -1.03 2.17 8.58
CA PRO A 113 -1.38 2.36 9.98
C PRO A 113 -1.64 1.03 10.66
N ASP A 114 -1.38 1.00 11.96
CA ASP A 114 -1.75 -0.14 12.81
C ASP A 114 -3.26 -0.35 12.87
N ARG A 115 -3.66 -1.60 13.17
CA ARG A 115 -5.06 -2.00 13.29
C ARG A 115 -5.85 -1.14 14.27
N GLU A 116 -5.24 -0.70 15.38
CA GLU A 116 -5.89 0.14 16.39
C GLU A 116 -6.32 1.51 15.84
N LEU A 117 -5.66 1.97 14.77
CA LEU A 117 -5.97 3.22 14.09
C LEU A 117 -7.06 3.07 13.01
N LEU A 118 -7.56 1.86 12.77
CA LEU A 118 -8.59 1.59 11.76
C LEU A 118 -9.99 1.55 12.39
N PRO A 119 -11.05 1.89 11.64
CA PRO A 119 -12.44 1.84 12.10
C PRO A 119 -12.98 0.39 12.11
N GLU A 120 -12.30 -0.52 12.79
CA GLU A 120 -12.53 -1.98 12.70
C GLU A 120 -14.01 -2.35 12.87
N ARG A 121 -14.70 -1.74 13.85
CA ARG A 121 -16.12 -2.05 14.12
C ARG A 121 -17.02 -1.63 12.97
N LEU A 122 -16.77 -0.46 12.37
CA LEU A 122 -17.52 0.01 11.19
C LEU A 122 -17.27 -0.92 10.00
N VAL A 123 -16.01 -1.27 9.75
CA VAL A 123 -15.61 -2.15 8.65
C VAL A 123 -16.24 -3.54 8.78
N ARG A 124 -16.16 -4.18 9.97
CA ARG A 124 -16.77 -5.49 10.20
C ARG A 124 -18.29 -5.47 10.00
N SER A 125 -18.95 -4.44 10.50
CA SER A 125 -20.39 -4.26 10.33
C SER A 125 -20.77 -4.03 8.87
N ALA A 126 -19.98 -3.26 8.13
CA ALA A 126 -20.17 -3.01 6.70
C ALA A 126 -20.02 -4.30 5.89
N PHE A 127 -18.98 -5.10 6.14
CA PHE A 127 -18.83 -6.43 5.49
C PHE A 127 -20.02 -7.35 5.77
N ALA A 128 -20.50 -7.38 7.02
CA ALA A 128 -21.66 -8.20 7.37
C ALA A 128 -22.95 -7.74 6.68
N ARG A 129 -23.13 -6.44 6.41
CA ARG A 129 -24.26 -5.93 5.64
C ARG A 129 -24.10 -6.20 4.14
N ALA A 130 -22.93 -5.91 3.58
CA ALA A 130 -22.63 -6.15 2.17
C ALA A 130 -22.80 -7.62 1.79
N ALA A 131 -22.41 -8.56 2.67
CA ALA A 131 -22.58 -10.00 2.47
C ALA A 131 -24.05 -10.46 2.35
N ARG A 132 -25.00 -9.63 2.81
CA ARG A 132 -26.45 -9.90 2.74
C ARG A 132 -27.15 -9.08 1.65
N SER A 133 -26.44 -8.26 0.90
CA SER A 133 -26.97 -7.42 -0.18
C SER A 133 -26.70 -8.03 -1.55
N ASP A 134 -27.35 -7.48 -2.57
CA ASP A 134 -27.13 -7.87 -3.96
C ASP A 134 -25.71 -7.60 -4.46
N ALA A 135 -24.91 -6.77 -3.75
CA ALA A 135 -23.52 -6.51 -4.07
C ALA A 135 -22.63 -7.79 -4.14
N VAL A 136 -23.07 -8.90 -3.52
CA VAL A 136 -22.39 -10.21 -3.60
C VAL A 136 -22.48 -10.84 -4.97
N VAL A 137 -23.60 -10.65 -5.69
CA VAL A 137 -23.90 -11.35 -6.94
C VAL A 137 -24.06 -10.41 -8.14
N ALA A 138 -24.41 -9.14 -7.90
CA ALA A 138 -24.63 -8.15 -8.97
C ALA A 138 -23.30 -7.67 -9.56
N ARG A 139 -23.26 -7.54 -10.89
CA ARG A 139 -22.15 -6.87 -11.57
C ARG A 139 -22.25 -5.37 -11.35
N PRO A 140 -21.22 -4.72 -10.75
CA PRO A 140 -21.23 -3.28 -10.54
C PRO A 140 -21.04 -2.52 -11.86
N PRO A 141 -21.43 -1.23 -11.91
CA PRO A 141 -21.08 -0.35 -13.02
C PRO A 141 -19.57 -0.22 -13.18
N ALA A 142 -19.12 -0.11 -14.43
CA ALA A 142 -17.68 -0.10 -14.75
C ALA A 142 -16.91 1.08 -14.16
N ALA A 143 -17.54 2.27 -14.04
CA ALA A 143 -16.92 3.44 -13.43
C ALA A 143 -17.06 3.47 -11.89
N GLY A 144 -17.85 2.57 -11.30
CA GLY A 144 -18.09 2.48 -9.86
C GLY A 144 -19.54 2.68 -9.46
N LEU A 145 -19.85 2.42 -8.18
CA LEU A 145 -21.18 2.64 -7.61
C LEU A 145 -21.51 4.14 -7.58
N PRO A 146 -22.69 4.56 -8.07
CA PRO A 146 -23.07 5.97 -8.14
C PRO A 146 -23.03 6.70 -6.79
N GLU A 147 -23.41 6.03 -5.71
CA GLU A 147 -23.39 6.59 -4.36
C GLU A 147 -21.96 6.90 -3.89
N LEU A 148 -21.03 6.01 -4.18
CA LEU A 148 -19.62 6.18 -3.84
C LEU A 148 -18.97 7.27 -4.71
N GLN A 149 -19.31 7.32 -6.00
CA GLN A 149 -18.88 8.39 -6.90
C GLN A 149 -19.38 9.75 -6.41
N ALA A 150 -20.66 9.85 -6.06
CA ALA A 150 -21.26 11.08 -5.53
C ALA A 150 -20.60 11.51 -4.21
N TRP A 151 -20.23 10.56 -3.34
CA TRP A 151 -19.53 10.86 -2.11
C TRP A 151 -18.15 11.48 -2.37
N PHE A 152 -17.33 10.88 -3.25
CA PHE A 152 -16.01 11.42 -3.58
C PHE A 152 -16.10 12.81 -4.23
N ALA A 153 -17.05 13.01 -5.13
CA ALA A 153 -17.31 14.31 -5.74
C ALA A 153 -17.76 15.36 -4.69
N GLY A 154 -18.63 14.95 -3.78
CA GLY A 154 -19.14 15.80 -2.70
C GLY A 154 -18.07 16.21 -1.69
N GLU A 155 -17.17 15.27 -1.31
CA GLU A 155 -16.05 15.57 -0.41
C GLU A 155 -15.08 16.60 -1.02
N LEU A 156 -14.75 16.46 -2.32
CA LEU A 156 -13.91 17.43 -3.01
C LEU A 156 -14.65 18.77 -3.19
N GLY A 157 -15.94 18.73 -3.52
CA GLY A 157 -16.78 19.93 -3.66
C GLY A 157 -16.96 20.71 -2.35
N ALA A 158 -16.95 20.03 -1.20
CA ALA A 158 -17.13 20.65 0.10
C ALA A 158 -15.99 21.60 0.51
N VAL A 159 -14.80 21.42 -0.08
CA VAL A 159 -13.63 22.25 0.18
C VAL A 159 -13.29 23.21 -0.98
N ALA A 160 -14.07 23.18 -2.05
CA ALA A 160 -13.90 24.08 -3.19
C ALA A 160 -14.31 25.51 -2.84
N PRO A 161 -13.56 26.53 -3.26
CA PRO A 161 -13.95 27.93 -3.11
C PRO A 161 -15.24 28.27 -3.85
N LEU A 162 -15.95 29.29 -3.39
CA LEU A 162 -17.11 29.82 -4.10
C LEU A 162 -16.70 30.29 -5.51
N GLY A 163 -17.48 29.89 -6.51
CA GLY A 163 -17.23 30.24 -7.92
C GLY A 163 -16.41 29.24 -8.70
N VAL A 164 -15.78 28.26 -8.05
CA VAL A 164 -15.11 27.14 -8.72
C VAL A 164 -16.13 26.02 -9.00
N ALA A 165 -16.23 25.59 -10.25
CA ALA A 165 -17.10 24.50 -10.63
C ALA A 165 -16.63 23.16 -10.03
N THR A 166 -17.45 22.58 -9.15
CA THR A 166 -17.14 21.32 -8.46
C THR A 166 -17.31 20.12 -9.39
N PRO A 167 -16.60 19.02 -9.17
CA PRO A 167 -16.79 17.78 -9.94
C PRO A 167 -18.15 17.17 -9.62
N SER A 168 -18.69 16.44 -10.59
CA SER A 168 -19.90 15.63 -10.48
C SER A 168 -19.55 14.15 -10.25
N ALA A 169 -20.54 13.33 -9.89
CA ALA A 169 -20.35 11.88 -9.79
C ALA A 169 -19.86 11.26 -11.11
N SER A 170 -20.23 11.82 -12.26
CA SER A 170 -19.79 11.34 -13.58
C SER A 170 -18.30 11.57 -13.85
N ASP A 171 -17.65 12.49 -13.14
CA ASP A 171 -16.22 12.77 -13.26
C ASP A 171 -15.36 11.77 -12.44
N VAL A 172 -16.00 10.94 -11.61
CA VAL A 172 -15.33 10.01 -10.70
C VAL A 172 -15.24 8.61 -11.31
N ILE A 173 -14.08 7.99 -11.22
CA ILE A 173 -13.79 6.60 -11.57
C ILE A 173 -13.33 5.88 -10.31
N VAL A 174 -14.02 4.82 -9.90
CA VAL A 174 -13.58 3.97 -8.79
C VAL A 174 -12.56 2.95 -9.30
N THR A 175 -11.45 2.83 -8.58
CA THR A 175 -10.32 1.94 -8.93
C THR A 175 -9.97 1.00 -7.76
N PRO A 176 -9.34 -0.16 -8.02
CA PRO A 176 -8.95 -1.11 -6.96
C PRO A 176 -7.70 -0.63 -6.20
N GLY A 177 -7.85 0.53 -5.51
CA GLY A 177 -6.80 1.26 -4.82
C GLY A 177 -6.07 2.26 -5.72
N SER A 178 -5.41 3.27 -5.11
CA SER A 178 -4.70 4.35 -5.81
C SER A 178 -3.61 3.86 -6.76
N GLN A 179 -2.91 2.77 -6.43
CA GLN A 179 -1.87 2.21 -7.29
C GLN A 179 -2.38 1.87 -8.70
N SER A 180 -3.60 1.30 -8.80
CA SER A 180 -4.22 1.01 -10.08
C SER A 180 -4.67 2.30 -10.78
N GLY A 181 -5.21 3.26 -10.02
CA GLY A 181 -5.58 4.58 -10.54
C GLY A 181 -4.40 5.34 -11.11
N LEU A 182 -3.26 5.36 -10.41
CA LEU A 182 -2.01 5.97 -10.91
C LEU A 182 -1.51 5.28 -12.18
N GLY A 183 -1.51 3.94 -12.20
CA GLY A 183 -1.14 3.17 -13.40
C GLY A 183 -1.99 3.54 -14.61
N ALA A 184 -3.32 3.62 -14.43
CA ALA A 184 -4.25 4.01 -15.49
C ALA A 184 -4.02 5.47 -15.94
N ALA A 185 -3.84 6.41 -14.99
CA ALA A 185 -3.58 7.81 -15.30
C ALA A 185 -2.25 8.00 -16.06
N PHE A 186 -1.17 7.34 -15.62
CA PHE A 186 0.14 7.46 -16.28
C PHE A 186 0.11 6.87 -17.70
N HIS A 187 -0.55 5.74 -17.89
CA HIS A 187 -0.69 5.14 -19.21
C HIS A 187 -1.56 5.99 -20.14
N ALA A 188 -2.71 6.48 -19.64
CA ALA A 188 -3.68 7.26 -20.41
C ALA A 188 -3.20 8.65 -20.81
N LEU A 189 -2.49 9.35 -19.90
CA LEU A 189 -2.15 10.77 -20.06
C LEU A 189 -0.72 11.00 -20.50
N VAL A 190 0.21 10.13 -20.10
CA VAL A 190 1.62 10.25 -20.44
C VAL A 190 1.96 9.33 -21.60
N GLY A 191 1.69 8.03 -21.46
CA GLY A 191 1.97 7.01 -22.46
C GLY A 191 3.44 6.57 -22.48
N THR A 192 3.67 5.40 -23.05
CA THR A 192 4.98 4.74 -23.12
C THR A 192 6.03 5.60 -23.83
N GLY A 193 7.22 5.69 -23.26
CA GLY A 193 8.38 6.42 -23.81
C GLY A 193 8.40 7.90 -23.48
N ASN A 194 7.29 8.48 -23.06
CA ASN A 194 7.20 9.90 -22.71
C ASN A 194 7.66 10.19 -21.27
N CYS A 195 7.87 11.48 -20.97
CA CYS A 195 8.31 11.94 -19.65
C CYS A 195 7.14 12.28 -18.75
N LEU A 196 7.28 11.90 -17.47
CA LEU A 196 6.47 12.37 -16.34
C LEU A 196 7.39 13.12 -15.39
N LEU A 197 7.09 14.38 -15.11
CA LEU A 197 7.77 15.12 -14.04
C LEU A 197 7.28 14.62 -12.69
N VAL A 198 8.19 14.50 -11.72
CA VAL A 198 7.87 14.03 -10.36
C VAL A 198 8.65 14.81 -9.32
N GLU A 199 8.10 14.99 -8.14
CA GLU A 199 8.86 15.48 -6.97
C GLU A 199 10.03 14.53 -6.64
N SER A 200 11.08 15.03 -6.03
CA SER A 200 12.20 14.24 -5.53
C SER A 200 12.57 14.68 -4.11
N PRO A 201 12.39 13.82 -3.09
CA PRO A 201 11.90 12.44 -3.16
C PRO A 201 10.41 12.33 -3.52
N THR A 202 9.97 11.13 -3.94
CA THR A 202 8.59 10.84 -4.33
C THR A 202 8.11 9.48 -3.85
N TYR A 203 6.82 9.20 -3.95
CA TYR A 203 6.24 7.91 -3.59
C TYR A 203 6.78 6.77 -4.49
N TRP A 204 7.40 5.75 -3.88
CA TRP A 204 7.97 4.62 -4.62
C TRP A 204 6.96 3.87 -5.50
N GLY A 205 5.68 3.83 -5.08
CA GLY A 205 4.61 3.23 -5.88
C GLY A 205 4.30 4.00 -7.18
N ALA A 206 4.54 5.31 -7.20
CA ALA A 206 4.47 6.08 -8.45
C ALA A 206 5.61 5.68 -9.40
N MET A 207 6.83 5.47 -8.89
CA MET A 207 7.95 4.94 -9.68
C MET A 207 7.63 3.56 -10.25
N LEU A 208 6.99 2.70 -9.46
CA LEU A 208 6.54 1.38 -9.90
C LEU A 208 5.45 1.47 -10.99
N ALA A 209 4.47 2.38 -10.82
CA ALA A 209 3.42 2.62 -11.82
C ALA A 209 3.99 3.15 -13.13
N ALA A 210 4.95 4.09 -13.06
CA ALA A 210 5.63 4.65 -14.22
C ALA A 210 6.45 3.59 -14.97
N ALA A 211 7.23 2.78 -14.24
CA ALA A 211 7.99 1.67 -14.82
C ALA A 211 7.09 0.68 -15.57
N ARG A 212 5.93 0.33 -14.99
CA ARG A 212 4.93 -0.53 -15.63
C ARG A 212 4.32 0.09 -16.89
N ALA A 213 4.05 1.40 -16.86
CA ALA A 213 3.51 2.14 -18.01
C ALA A 213 4.58 2.45 -19.07
N GLY A 214 5.84 2.12 -18.84
CA GLY A 214 6.95 2.47 -19.73
C GLY A 214 7.20 3.97 -19.80
N VAL A 215 6.85 4.70 -18.74
CA VAL A 215 7.00 6.17 -18.62
C VAL A 215 8.35 6.49 -18.00
N ARG A 216 9.05 7.49 -18.55
CA ARG A 216 10.33 7.96 -18.04
C ARG A 216 10.10 9.06 -17.00
N LEU A 217 10.59 8.84 -15.78
CA LEU A 217 10.52 9.83 -14.70
C LEU A 217 11.61 10.90 -14.88
N VAL A 218 11.24 12.15 -14.65
CA VAL A 218 12.17 13.29 -14.58
C VAL A 218 11.95 13.97 -13.23
N PRO A 219 12.94 13.87 -12.32
CA PRO A 219 12.83 14.50 -11.01
C PRO A 219 12.87 16.03 -11.13
N VAL A 220 12.01 16.66 -10.36
CA VAL A 220 12.00 18.11 -10.09
C VAL A 220 12.50 18.31 -8.67
N ALA A 221 13.54 19.11 -8.52
CA ALA A 221 14.06 19.43 -7.21
C ALA A 221 13.04 20.23 -6.40
N GLY A 222 13.00 19.96 -5.11
CA GLY A 222 12.12 20.65 -4.17
C GLY A 222 12.75 20.71 -2.80
N GLY A 223 12.07 21.38 -1.89
CA GLY A 223 12.45 21.52 -0.49
C GLY A 223 11.43 20.89 0.46
N PRO A 224 11.54 21.16 1.76
CA PRO A 224 10.60 20.67 2.77
C PRO A 224 9.13 21.11 2.56
N ALA A 225 8.92 22.16 1.74
CA ALA A 225 7.59 22.71 1.45
C ALA A 225 6.98 22.24 0.11
N GLY A 226 7.71 21.47 -0.70
CA GLY A 226 7.28 20.99 -2.01
C GLY A 226 8.27 21.34 -3.14
N PRO A 227 7.85 21.24 -4.42
CA PRO A 227 8.70 21.48 -5.57
C PRO A 227 9.09 22.95 -5.70
N ASP A 228 10.24 23.22 -6.30
CA ASP A 228 10.60 24.55 -6.76
C ASP A 228 9.85 24.88 -8.06
N PRO A 229 8.97 25.90 -8.12
CA PRO A 229 8.18 26.22 -9.29
C PRO A 229 9.03 26.62 -10.51
N ASP A 230 10.18 27.27 -10.28
CA ASP A 230 11.05 27.68 -11.38
C ASP A 230 11.80 26.48 -11.97
N GLU A 231 12.19 25.50 -11.14
CA GLU A 231 12.72 24.22 -11.63
C GLU A 231 11.64 23.43 -12.37
N LEU A 232 10.40 23.43 -11.87
CA LEU A 232 9.27 22.78 -12.55
C LEU A 232 9.04 23.40 -13.94
N ALA A 233 9.03 24.73 -14.04
CA ALA A 233 8.90 25.44 -15.34
C ALA A 233 10.01 25.03 -16.31
N ARG A 234 11.27 25.10 -15.86
CA ARG A 234 12.42 24.68 -16.67
C ARG A 234 12.35 23.20 -17.07
N ALA A 235 11.84 22.34 -16.20
CA ALA A 235 11.67 20.92 -16.51
C ALA A 235 10.62 20.69 -17.60
N PHE A 236 9.49 21.40 -17.58
CA PHE A 236 8.48 21.34 -18.63
C PHE A 236 9.08 21.80 -19.98
N GLU A 237 9.74 22.95 -20.01
CA GLU A 237 10.38 23.49 -21.24
C GLU A 237 11.42 22.51 -21.80
N ARG A 238 12.29 21.98 -20.97
CA ARG A 238 13.38 21.11 -21.37
C ARG A 238 12.92 19.74 -21.89
N THR A 239 11.83 19.21 -21.32
CA THR A 239 11.40 17.83 -21.58
C THR A 239 10.20 17.70 -22.48
N GLY A 240 9.40 18.75 -22.65
CA GLY A 240 8.10 18.69 -23.30
C GLY A 240 7.10 17.76 -22.60
N ALA A 241 7.30 17.50 -21.30
CA ALA A 241 6.40 16.66 -20.52
C ALA A 241 4.98 17.22 -20.53
N ARG A 242 3.98 16.33 -20.45
CA ARG A 242 2.56 16.69 -20.45
C ARG A 242 1.90 16.49 -19.09
N ALA A 243 2.64 16.01 -18.11
CA ALA A 243 2.13 15.78 -16.78
C ALA A 243 3.22 15.92 -15.71
N PHE A 244 2.79 16.38 -14.55
CA PHE A 244 3.54 16.40 -13.29
C PHE A 244 2.78 15.59 -12.25
N TYR A 245 3.43 14.62 -11.60
CA TYR A 245 2.90 13.87 -10.47
C TYR A 245 3.42 14.43 -9.16
N ALA A 246 2.51 14.69 -8.22
CA ALA A 246 2.85 15.22 -6.91
C ALA A 246 1.90 14.73 -5.81
N GLN A 247 2.36 14.84 -4.57
CA GLN A 247 1.58 14.64 -3.35
C GLN A 247 1.53 15.95 -2.53
N PRO A 248 0.68 16.91 -2.89
CA PRO A 248 0.62 18.23 -2.26
C PRO A 248 0.32 18.21 -0.76
N ASN A 249 -0.36 17.15 -0.30
CA ASN A 249 -0.75 16.99 1.09
C ASN A 249 -0.03 15.81 1.74
N PHE A 250 0.80 16.10 2.75
CA PHE A 250 1.48 15.09 3.58
C PHE A 250 2.27 14.08 2.74
N ALA A 251 3.12 14.59 1.86
CA ALA A 251 3.89 13.82 0.89
C ALA A 251 4.63 12.64 1.52
N ASN A 252 4.61 11.49 0.87
CA ASN A 252 5.37 10.32 1.26
C ASN A 252 6.67 10.27 0.43
N PRO A 253 7.86 10.47 1.04
CA PRO A 253 8.17 10.23 2.45
C PRO A 253 8.27 11.48 3.33
N SER A 254 8.39 12.69 2.77
CA SER A 254 8.82 13.91 3.46
C SER A 254 7.82 14.44 4.50
N GLY A 255 6.53 14.13 4.34
CA GLY A 255 5.45 14.71 5.12
C GLY A 255 5.12 16.17 4.76
N ALA A 256 5.70 16.69 3.69
CA ALA A 256 5.47 18.05 3.21
C ALA A 256 3.99 18.30 2.90
N GLN A 257 3.56 19.53 3.15
CA GLN A 257 2.29 20.06 2.66
C GLN A 257 2.55 21.37 1.94
N TRP A 258 2.04 21.51 0.72
CA TRP A 258 2.20 22.73 -0.05
C TRP A 258 1.48 23.90 0.62
N THR A 259 2.08 25.07 0.54
CA THR A 259 1.42 26.31 0.93
C THR A 259 0.39 26.73 -0.11
N PRO A 260 -0.64 27.52 0.25
CA PRO A 260 -1.59 28.05 -0.74
C PRO A 260 -0.91 28.77 -1.91
N ALA A 261 0.10 29.58 -1.62
CA ALA A 261 0.86 30.30 -2.66
C ALA A 261 1.62 29.36 -3.62
N LEU A 262 2.21 28.26 -3.11
CA LEU A 262 2.84 27.25 -3.94
C LEU A 262 1.81 26.53 -4.79
N THR A 263 0.66 26.16 -4.19
CA THR A 263 -0.45 25.50 -4.88
C THR A 263 -0.95 26.32 -6.07
N GLU A 264 -1.23 27.62 -5.85
CA GLU A 264 -1.64 28.56 -6.92
C GLU A 264 -0.58 28.66 -8.00
N ARG A 265 0.69 28.86 -7.63
CA ARG A 265 1.80 29.01 -8.58
C ARG A 265 1.99 27.75 -9.44
N VAL A 266 1.90 26.55 -8.87
CA VAL A 266 2.02 25.29 -9.62
C VAL A 266 0.80 25.09 -10.52
N LEU A 267 -0.40 25.38 -10.03
CA LEU A 267 -1.62 25.25 -10.83
C LEU A 267 -1.61 26.19 -12.03
N ASP A 268 -1.22 27.46 -11.86
CA ASP A 268 -1.08 28.41 -12.95
C ASP A 268 -0.04 27.94 -13.97
N LEU A 269 1.12 27.48 -13.51
CA LEU A 269 2.16 26.95 -14.39
C LEU A 269 1.65 25.76 -15.22
N VAL A 270 0.93 24.82 -14.60
CA VAL A 270 0.37 23.66 -15.31
C VAL A 270 -0.67 24.09 -16.35
N ARG A 271 -1.47 25.12 -16.06
CA ARG A 271 -2.43 25.71 -17.00
C ARG A 271 -1.71 26.40 -18.17
N ASP A 272 -0.70 27.21 -17.88
CA ASP A 272 0.05 27.97 -18.88
C ASP A 272 0.74 27.05 -19.90
N VAL A 273 1.30 25.92 -19.44
CA VAL A 273 1.96 24.96 -20.35
C VAL A 273 0.99 23.95 -20.96
N GLY A 274 -0.29 23.96 -20.57
CA GLY A 274 -1.30 23.00 -21.07
C GLY A 274 -1.02 21.55 -20.64
N ALA A 275 -0.51 21.34 -19.42
CA ALA A 275 -0.19 20.03 -18.87
C ALA A 275 -1.22 19.57 -17.83
N PHE A 276 -1.07 18.33 -17.34
CA PHE A 276 -1.83 17.77 -16.23
C PHE A 276 -1.01 17.78 -14.93
N LEU A 277 -1.66 18.11 -13.82
CA LEU A 277 -1.20 17.76 -12.49
C LEU A 277 -1.91 16.47 -12.07
N ILE A 278 -1.16 15.40 -11.81
CA ILE A 278 -1.68 14.17 -11.24
C ILE A 278 -1.44 14.23 -9.72
N GLU A 279 -2.48 14.65 -9.01
CA GLU A 279 -2.46 14.81 -7.56
C GLU A 279 -2.81 13.50 -6.87
N ASP A 280 -1.89 12.96 -6.06
CA ASP A 280 -2.11 11.76 -5.23
C ASP A 280 -2.35 12.17 -3.78
N ASP A 281 -3.60 12.23 -3.38
CA ASP A 281 -4.04 12.56 -2.03
C ASP A 281 -4.26 11.28 -1.19
N TRP A 282 -3.17 10.54 -1.03
CA TRP A 282 -3.13 9.28 -0.30
C TRP A 282 -3.44 9.42 1.20
N ALA A 283 -3.15 10.59 1.75
CA ALA A 283 -3.18 10.89 3.18
C ALA A 283 -4.30 11.86 3.57
N HIS A 284 -5.30 12.05 2.73
CA HIS A 284 -6.42 12.97 2.95
C HIS A 284 -6.99 12.93 4.38
N ASP A 285 -7.19 11.71 4.88
CA ASP A 285 -7.81 11.47 6.20
C ASP A 285 -6.81 11.53 7.37
N PHE A 286 -5.52 11.79 7.11
CA PHE A 286 -4.44 11.75 8.10
C PHE A 286 -3.88 13.14 8.48
N GLY A 287 -4.67 14.19 8.33
CA GLY A 287 -4.33 15.52 8.83
C GLY A 287 -4.23 15.52 10.36
N ILE A 288 -3.17 16.14 10.92
CA ILE A 288 -2.91 16.23 12.37
C ILE A 288 -3.05 17.66 12.86
N SER A 289 -2.22 18.57 12.37
CA SER A 289 -2.22 19.99 12.72
C SER A 289 -2.99 20.82 11.71
N THR A 290 -3.05 20.35 10.48
CA THR A 290 -3.80 20.93 9.36
C THR A 290 -4.70 19.87 8.73
N GLU A 291 -5.57 20.30 7.85
CA GLU A 291 -6.37 19.41 6.99
C GLU A 291 -5.76 19.35 5.59
N ALA A 292 -6.06 18.30 4.83
CA ALA A 292 -5.68 18.23 3.44
C ALA A 292 -6.41 19.32 2.65
N GLN A 293 -5.68 19.96 1.74
CA GLN A 293 -6.22 20.98 0.84
C GLN A 293 -5.94 20.54 -0.61
N PRO A 294 -6.86 19.78 -1.22
CA PRO A 294 -6.66 19.29 -2.57
C PRO A 294 -6.52 20.43 -3.59
N VAL A 295 -5.49 20.37 -4.44
CA VAL A 295 -5.33 21.29 -5.57
C VAL A 295 -6.50 21.16 -6.53
N ALA A 296 -7.03 19.95 -6.69
CA ALA A 296 -8.20 19.65 -7.51
C ALA A 296 -9.45 20.45 -7.10
N ALA A 297 -9.54 20.89 -5.84
CA ALA A 297 -10.64 21.77 -5.39
C ALA A 297 -10.56 23.20 -5.96
N LEU A 298 -9.41 23.61 -6.49
CA LEU A 298 -9.16 24.92 -7.11
C LEU A 298 -9.21 24.88 -8.64
N ASP A 299 -9.39 23.68 -9.22
CA ASP A 299 -9.36 23.48 -10.67
C ASP A 299 -10.77 23.17 -11.21
N ASP A 300 -11.27 24.05 -12.07
CA ASP A 300 -12.49 23.86 -12.84
C ASP A 300 -12.25 23.62 -14.34
N SER A 301 -11.01 23.71 -14.78
CA SER A 301 -10.59 23.59 -16.19
C SER A 301 -10.14 22.18 -16.60
N GLY A 302 -9.99 21.26 -15.63
CA GLY A 302 -9.65 19.85 -15.88
C GLY A 302 -8.17 19.58 -16.06
N HIS A 303 -7.31 20.47 -15.57
CA HIS A 303 -5.86 20.25 -15.52
C HIS A 303 -5.44 19.30 -14.38
N VAL A 304 -6.22 19.21 -13.30
CA VAL A 304 -5.90 18.36 -12.17
C VAL A 304 -6.64 17.02 -12.27
N VAL A 305 -5.88 15.94 -12.27
CA VAL A 305 -6.37 14.56 -12.11
C VAL A 305 -6.10 14.14 -10.68
N TYR A 306 -7.17 14.03 -9.90
CA TYR A 306 -7.10 13.80 -8.46
C TYR A 306 -7.29 12.33 -8.12
N VAL A 307 -6.40 11.78 -7.30
CA VAL A 307 -6.44 10.38 -6.84
C VAL A 307 -6.56 10.33 -5.33
N ARG A 308 -7.66 9.79 -4.80
CA ARG A 308 -7.89 9.62 -3.36
C ARG A 308 -8.14 8.16 -3.00
N SER A 309 -7.46 7.68 -1.96
CA SER A 309 -7.53 6.29 -1.51
C SER A 309 -8.25 6.15 -0.16
N LEU A 310 -9.08 5.11 -0.03
CA LEU A 310 -9.66 4.66 1.24
C LEU A 310 -8.92 3.44 1.82
N THR A 311 -7.92 2.92 1.11
CA THR A 311 -7.21 1.69 1.52
C THR A 311 -6.51 1.81 2.86
N LYS A 312 -6.00 3.00 3.20
CA LYS A 312 -5.25 3.21 4.45
C LYS A 312 -6.15 3.70 5.58
N SER A 313 -7.15 4.51 5.29
CA SER A 313 -8.03 5.10 6.31
C SER A 313 -9.20 4.20 6.70
N VAL A 314 -9.74 3.42 5.77
CA VAL A 314 -10.84 2.48 6.03
C VAL A 314 -10.29 1.09 6.37
N SER A 315 -9.62 0.44 5.42
CA SER A 315 -9.00 -0.87 5.64
C SER A 315 -8.11 -1.27 4.45
N PRO A 316 -6.95 -1.91 4.69
CA PRO A 316 -6.14 -2.50 3.64
C PRO A 316 -6.89 -3.53 2.78
N SER A 317 -7.92 -4.18 3.35
CA SER A 317 -8.74 -5.18 2.66
C SER A 317 -9.80 -4.57 1.72
N VAL A 318 -10.15 -3.31 1.90
CA VAL A 318 -11.21 -2.65 1.11
C VAL A 318 -10.73 -2.28 -0.28
N ARG A 319 -9.47 -1.97 -0.48
CA ARG A 319 -8.88 -1.73 -1.82
C ARG A 319 -9.74 -0.88 -2.74
N VAL A 320 -10.23 0.26 -2.26
CA VAL A 320 -11.04 1.22 -3.02
C VAL A 320 -10.34 2.58 -3.04
N ALA A 321 -10.27 3.17 -4.23
CA ALA A 321 -9.83 4.54 -4.45
C ALA A 321 -10.68 5.18 -5.55
N ALA A 322 -10.62 6.50 -5.67
CA ALA A 322 -11.22 7.24 -6.77
C ALA A 322 -10.15 7.98 -7.56
N VAL A 323 -10.37 8.06 -8.87
CA VAL A 323 -9.73 9.03 -9.75
C VAL A 323 -10.82 10.01 -10.19
N VAL A 324 -10.60 11.30 -9.94
CA VAL A 324 -11.48 12.37 -10.42
C VAL A 324 -10.78 13.08 -11.58
N ALA A 325 -11.41 13.07 -12.74
CA ALA A 325 -10.89 13.68 -13.96
C ALA A 325 -12.05 14.17 -14.82
N ARG A 326 -11.81 15.15 -15.67
CA ARG A 326 -12.83 15.76 -16.53
C ARG A 326 -12.52 15.57 -18.01
N GLY A 327 -13.56 15.64 -18.84
CA GLY A 327 -13.43 15.61 -20.30
C GLY A 327 -12.74 14.38 -20.87
N PRO A 328 -12.02 14.50 -21.98
CA PRO A 328 -11.36 13.36 -22.64
C PRO A 328 -10.33 12.62 -21.78
N ALA A 329 -9.72 13.29 -20.81
CA ALA A 329 -8.79 12.66 -19.87
C ALA A 329 -9.49 11.59 -19.04
N ARG A 330 -10.70 11.90 -18.54
CA ARG A 330 -11.53 10.97 -17.77
C ARG A 330 -11.85 9.70 -18.58
N ASP A 331 -12.24 9.85 -19.85
CA ASP A 331 -12.64 8.71 -20.68
C ASP A 331 -11.43 7.82 -21.03
N ARG A 332 -10.26 8.40 -21.26
CA ARG A 332 -9.03 7.65 -21.46
C ARG A 332 -8.61 6.89 -20.20
N ILE A 333 -8.66 7.53 -19.04
CA ILE A 333 -8.33 6.87 -17.75
C ILE A 333 -9.33 5.73 -17.47
N LEU A 334 -10.63 5.93 -17.74
CA LEU A 334 -11.62 4.87 -17.58
C LEU A 334 -11.34 3.67 -18.49
N ALA A 335 -11.00 3.90 -19.75
CA ALA A 335 -10.66 2.83 -20.69
C ALA A 335 -9.44 2.02 -20.20
N GLU A 336 -8.39 2.69 -19.70
CA GLU A 336 -7.23 2.02 -19.13
C GLU A 336 -7.56 1.24 -17.84
N ALA A 337 -8.37 1.82 -16.96
CA ALA A 337 -8.82 1.14 -15.74
C ALA A 337 -9.64 -0.13 -16.07
N GLN A 338 -10.52 -0.05 -17.08
CA GLN A 338 -11.30 -1.20 -17.57
C GLN A 338 -10.39 -2.28 -18.19
N ALA A 339 -9.40 -1.88 -18.98
CA ALA A 339 -8.44 -2.83 -19.57
C ALA A 339 -7.63 -3.57 -18.50
N GLN A 340 -7.37 -2.94 -17.35
CA GLN A 340 -6.62 -3.55 -16.25
C GLN A 340 -7.48 -4.47 -15.36
N SER A 341 -8.73 -4.10 -15.06
CA SER A 341 -9.53 -4.77 -14.02
C SER A 341 -11.02 -4.86 -14.30
N MET A 342 -11.49 -4.48 -15.51
CA MET A 342 -12.89 -4.39 -15.91
C MET A 342 -13.74 -3.51 -14.98
N TYR A 343 -13.82 -3.84 -13.69
CA TYR A 343 -14.53 -3.10 -12.64
C TYR A 343 -13.98 -3.47 -11.26
N VAL A 344 -14.25 -2.65 -10.29
CA VAL A 344 -13.96 -2.94 -8.87
C VAL A 344 -15.09 -3.76 -8.28
N SER A 345 -14.79 -4.74 -7.42
CA SER A 345 -15.79 -5.54 -6.72
C SER A 345 -16.90 -4.68 -6.11
N GLY A 346 -18.16 -4.96 -6.49
CA GLY A 346 -19.33 -4.27 -5.93
C GLY A 346 -19.43 -4.41 -4.42
N MET A 347 -19.06 -5.57 -3.89
CA MET A 347 -19.03 -5.81 -2.44
C MET A 347 -18.05 -4.88 -1.72
N LEU A 348 -16.83 -4.71 -2.25
CA LEU A 348 -15.83 -3.82 -1.62
C LEU A 348 -16.22 -2.35 -1.74
N GLN A 349 -16.84 -1.95 -2.84
CA GLN A 349 -17.39 -0.61 -2.98
C GLN A 349 -18.54 -0.35 -2.01
N ALA A 350 -19.46 -1.31 -1.84
CA ALA A 350 -20.56 -1.21 -0.87
C ALA A 350 -20.04 -1.11 0.56
N VAL A 351 -19.00 -1.87 0.91
CA VAL A 351 -18.32 -1.76 2.22
C VAL A 351 -17.71 -0.37 2.39
N ALA A 352 -16.98 0.13 1.41
CA ALA A 352 -16.38 1.47 1.46
C ALA A 352 -17.44 2.54 1.68
N TRP A 353 -18.50 2.54 0.86
CA TRP A 353 -19.63 3.45 0.96
C TRP A 353 -20.29 3.38 2.34
N ASP A 354 -20.62 2.18 2.81
CA ASP A 354 -21.26 1.98 4.10
C ASP A 354 -20.43 2.56 5.26
N VAL A 355 -19.11 2.40 5.24
CA VAL A 355 -18.23 2.96 6.28
C VAL A 355 -18.22 4.50 6.24
N VAL A 356 -17.96 5.09 5.07
CA VAL A 356 -17.73 6.54 4.96
C VAL A 356 -19.01 7.37 5.07
N SER A 357 -20.18 6.78 4.77
CA SER A 357 -21.46 7.44 4.86
C SER A 357 -22.05 7.50 6.28
N GLN A 358 -21.49 6.72 7.22
CA GLN A 358 -22.02 6.71 8.59
C GLN A 358 -21.50 7.89 9.43
N PRO A 359 -22.31 8.41 10.36
CA PRO A 359 -21.87 9.46 11.30
C PRO A 359 -20.64 9.04 12.12
N GLY A 360 -20.51 7.73 12.40
CA GLY A 360 -19.37 7.14 13.10
C GLY A 360 -18.03 7.36 12.41
N TRP A 361 -18.01 7.53 11.08
CA TRP A 361 -16.81 7.83 10.30
C TRP A 361 -16.13 9.12 10.74
N ARG A 362 -16.89 10.23 10.78
CA ARG A 362 -16.35 11.54 11.23
C ARG A 362 -15.86 11.51 12.68
N THR A 363 -16.53 10.74 13.54
CA THR A 363 -16.09 10.54 14.93
C THR A 363 -14.79 9.76 14.98
N HIS A 364 -14.65 8.71 14.16
CA HIS A 364 -13.41 7.95 14.03
C HIS A 364 -12.25 8.85 13.57
N LEU A 365 -12.42 9.67 12.53
CA LEU A 365 -11.37 10.57 12.01
C LEU A 365 -10.89 11.58 13.08
N ARG A 366 -11.79 12.10 13.91
CA ARG A 366 -11.39 12.97 15.02
C ARG A 366 -10.51 12.25 16.05
N GLY A 367 -10.88 11.02 16.42
CA GLY A 367 -10.07 10.19 17.32
C GLY A 367 -8.74 9.78 16.71
N LEU A 368 -8.74 9.44 15.43
CA LEU A 368 -7.54 9.11 14.65
C LEU A 368 -6.53 10.27 14.65
N ARG A 369 -6.99 11.50 14.37
CA ARG A 369 -6.16 12.72 14.40
C ARG A 369 -5.45 12.88 15.74
N GLN A 370 -6.16 12.68 16.85
CA GLN A 370 -5.58 12.80 18.19
C GLN A 370 -4.53 11.71 18.45
N GLN A 371 -4.82 10.47 18.08
CA GLN A 371 -3.88 9.37 18.25
C GLN A 371 -2.63 9.56 17.39
N LEU A 372 -2.77 9.97 16.14
CA LEU A 372 -1.63 10.25 15.27
C LEU A 372 -0.76 11.37 15.80
N ARG A 373 -1.37 12.43 16.36
CA ARG A 373 -0.63 13.52 17.01
C ARG A 373 0.23 12.99 18.15
N SER A 374 -0.37 12.23 19.07
CA SER A 374 0.37 11.69 20.24
C SER A 374 1.52 10.77 19.82
N ARG A 375 1.27 9.90 18.81
CA ARG A 375 2.29 8.96 18.30
C ARG A 375 3.41 9.68 17.54
N ARG A 376 3.07 10.66 16.69
CA ARG A 376 4.04 11.49 15.97
C ARG A 376 4.96 12.25 16.92
N ASP A 377 4.36 12.94 17.89
CA ASP A 377 5.09 13.77 18.84
C ASP A 377 5.99 12.91 19.73
N LEU A 378 5.52 11.72 20.14
CA LEU A 378 6.32 10.76 20.91
C LEU A 378 7.54 10.25 20.10
N LEU A 379 7.35 9.83 18.85
CA LEU A 379 8.45 9.35 18.02
C LEU A 379 9.44 10.48 17.72
N ALA A 380 8.95 11.68 17.40
CA ALA A 380 9.80 12.84 17.12
C ALA A 380 10.63 13.26 18.35
N ALA A 381 10.03 13.21 19.55
CA ALA A 381 10.75 13.49 20.80
C ALA A 381 11.79 12.39 21.07
N ALA A 382 11.44 11.13 20.93
CA ALA A 382 12.34 10.00 21.13
C ALA A 382 13.56 10.05 20.18
N VAL A 383 13.35 10.34 18.90
CA VAL A 383 14.46 10.50 17.93
C VAL A 383 15.35 11.65 18.32
N ARG A 384 14.79 12.80 18.70
CA ARG A 384 15.59 13.98 19.12
C ARG A 384 16.43 13.68 20.36
N GLU A 385 15.88 12.94 21.33
CA GLU A 385 16.55 12.64 22.60
C GLU A 385 17.62 11.56 22.45
N HIS A 386 17.29 10.46 21.74
CA HIS A 386 18.11 9.26 21.73
C HIS A 386 18.91 9.02 20.45
N ALA A 387 18.53 9.65 19.34
CA ALA A 387 19.23 9.57 18.06
C ALA A 387 19.45 10.96 17.43
N PRO A 388 20.11 11.92 18.12
CA PRO A 388 20.22 13.31 17.68
C PRO A 388 20.94 13.47 16.33
N SER A 389 21.73 12.48 15.91
CA SER A 389 22.36 12.45 14.59
C SER A 389 21.37 12.17 13.45
N ALA A 390 20.18 11.62 13.75
CA ALA A 390 19.10 11.47 12.80
C ALA A 390 18.21 12.72 12.86
N HIS A 391 18.47 13.68 11.97
CA HIS A 391 17.83 14.99 12.01
C HIS A 391 16.48 14.97 11.31
N VAL A 392 15.40 15.20 12.05
CA VAL A 392 14.05 15.43 11.51
C VAL A 392 13.91 16.93 11.21
N GLU A 393 14.02 17.32 9.94
CA GLU A 393 14.02 18.72 9.51
C GLU A 393 12.71 19.44 9.87
N ALA A 394 11.58 18.74 9.68
CA ALA A 394 10.27 19.26 10.03
C ALA A 394 9.38 18.15 10.61
N VAL A 395 8.63 18.48 11.65
CA VAL A 395 7.57 17.59 12.15
C VAL A 395 6.36 17.76 11.23
N PRO A 396 5.93 16.70 10.51
CA PRO A 396 4.91 16.83 9.48
C PRO A 396 3.55 17.22 10.06
N PRO A 397 2.77 18.08 9.39
CA PRO A 397 1.44 18.48 9.84
C PRO A 397 0.37 17.39 9.70
N GLY A 398 0.71 16.28 9.05
CA GLY A 398 -0.15 15.12 8.82
C GLY A 398 0.63 13.93 8.25
N GLY A 399 -0.08 12.94 7.76
CA GLY A 399 0.50 11.70 7.22
C GLY A 399 0.81 10.68 8.31
N LEU A 400 1.78 9.80 8.05
CA LEU A 400 2.08 8.63 8.89
C LEU A 400 3.57 8.47 9.21
N HIS A 401 4.46 9.35 8.68
CA HIS A 401 5.90 9.14 8.70
C HIS A 401 6.67 10.38 9.10
N LEU A 402 7.78 10.18 9.83
CA LEU A 402 8.87 11.16 9.93
C LEU A 402 9.89 10.88 8.83
N TRP A 403 10.51 11.92 8.32
CA TRP A 403 11.62 11.87 7.37
C TRP A 403 12.87 12.40 8.07
N ALA A 404 13.83 11.53 8.29
CA ALA A 404 15.03 11.84 9.05
C ALA A 404 16.27 11.80 8.16
N ARG A 405 16.99 12.92 8.05
CA ARG A 405 18.29 13.01 7.42
C ARG A 405 19.35 12.44 8.36
N LEU A 406 20.24 11.63 7.83
CA LEU A 406 21.37 11.03 8.54
C LEU A 406 22.67 11.79 8.21
N PRO A 407 23.74 11.62 9.00
CA PRO A 407 25.06 12.16 8.69
C PRO A 407 25.54 11.73 7.29
N ASP A 408 26.20 12.61 6.59
CA ASP A 408 26.79 12.31 5.28
C ASP A 408 27.81 11.17 5.43
N GLY A 409 27.82 10.26 4.44
CA GLY A 409 28.67 9.06 4.47
C GLY A 409 28.12 7.90 5.30
N THR A 410 26.91 7.99 5.87
CA THR A 410 26.27 6.86 6.55
C THR A 410 26.09 5.68 5.58
N ASP A 411 26.64 4.50 5.93
CA ASP A 411 26.36 3.23 5.24
C ASP A 411 24.94 2.77 5.58
N LEU A 412 23.97 3.20 4.76
CA LEU A 412 22.56 2.95 4.98
C LEU A 412 22.21 1.45 5.01
N PRO A 413 22.72 0.60 4.09
CA PRO A 413 22.52 -0.84 4.15
C PRO A 413 23.06 -1.50 5.43
N ARG A 414 24.20 -1.04 5.94
CA ARG A 414 24.76 -1.51 7.20
C ARG A 414 23.88 -1.10 8.37
N LEU A 415 23.52 0.17 8.46
CA LEU A 415 22.66 0.71 9.51
C LEU A 415 21.33 -0.04 9.60
N VAL A 416 20.65 -0.27 8.47
CA VAL A 416 19.38 -1.01 8.43
C VAL A 416 19.55 -2.43 8.98
N ARG A 417 20.61 -3.15 8.57
CA ARG A 417 20.89 -4.51 9.08
C ARG A 417 21.19 -4.52 10.58
N GLU A 418 21.98 -3.56 11.07
CA GLU A 418 22.34 -3.50 12.50
C GLU A 418 21.12 -3.15 13.36
N CYS A 419 20.24 -2.22 12.93
CA CYS A 419 18.98 -1.98 13.60
C CYS A 419 18.10 -3.25 13.65
N GLU A 420 18.00 -3.96 12.53
CA GLU A 420 17.20 -5.17 12.44
C GLU A 420 17.73 -6.30 13.36
N THR A 421 19.02 -6.50 13.45
CA THR A 421 19.61 -7.48 14.38
C THR A 421 19.33 -7.15 15.85
N ARG A 422 19.03 -5.88 16.16
CA ARG A 422 18.63 -5.41 17.49
C ARG A 422 17.09 -5.28 17.65
N GLY A 423 16.33 -5.87 16.73
CA GLY A 423 14.86 -5.91 16.78
C GLY A 423 14.14 -4.65 16.35
N VAL A 424 14.80 -3.76 15.61
CA VAL A 424 14.19 -2.53 15.07
C VAL A 424 14.28 -2.52 13.55
N VAL A 425 13.15 -2.47 12.86
CA VAL A 425 13.11 -2.41 11.39
C VAL A 425 12.74 -1.01 10.94
N VAL A 426 13.63 -0.38 10.19
CA VAL A 426 13.49 0.96 9.60
C VAL A 426 13.43 0.89 8.08
N ALA A 427 12.92 1.93 7.42
CA ALA A 427 12.87 2.02 5.97
C ALA A 427 13.98 2.92 5.45
N PRO A 428 14.91 2.38 4.62
CA PRO A 428 15.99 3.17 4.03
C PRO A 428 15.43 4.17 3.01
N GLY A 429 15.91 5.41 3.06
CA GLY A 429 15.33 6.53 2.31
C GLY A 429 15.64 6.55 0.81
N ASP A 430 16.64 5.81 0.36
CA ASP A 430 17.00 5.68 -1.05
C ASP A 430 15.88 5.09 -1.93
N GLU A 431 14.96 4.32 -1.32
CA GLU A 431 13.80 3.77 -2.03
C GLU A 431 12.83 4.84 -2.58
N TRP A 432 12.90 6.09 -2.10
CA TRP A 432 12.00 7.18 -2.49
C TRP A 432 12.60 8.16 -3.49
N PHE A 433 13.80 7.93 -3.97
CA PHE A 433 14.42 8.79 -4.96
C PHE A 433 14.29 8.21 -6.37
N PRO A 434 13.74 8.98 -7.33
CA PRO A 434 13.66 8.55 -8.74
C PRO A 434 15.02 8.60 -9.45
N ALA A 435 16.00 9.28 -8.86
CA ALA A 435 17.41 9.35 -9.24
C ALA A 435 18.28 9.12 -8.00
N GLU A 436 19.55 9.57 -8.04
CA GLU A 436 20.47 9.45 -6.90
C GLU A 436 19.94 10.24 -5.67
N PRO A 437 20.00 9.65 -4.47
CA PRO A 437 19.65 10.35 -3.24
C PRO A 437 20.55 11.56 -2.99
N THR A 438 19.95 12.65 -2.52
CA THR A 438 20.71 13.89 -2.18
C THR A 438 21.50 13.76 -0.88
N ALA A 439 21.10 12.86 0.01
CA ALA A 439 21.74 12.51 1.27
C ALA A 439 21.19 11.16 1.76
N PRO A 440 21.79 10.52 2.77
CA PRO A 440 21.21 9.35 3.42
C PRO A 440 20.01 9.79 4.29
N TYR A 441 18.89 9.07 4.14
CA TYR A 441 17.65 9.31 4.90
C TYR A 441 17.08 8.02 5.47
N LEU A 442 16.22 8.16 6.48
CA LEU A 442 15.30 7.13 6.94
C LEU A 442 13.87 7.66 6.92
N ARG A 443 12.94 6.79 6.53
CA ARG A 443 11.53 7.02 6.77
C ARG A 443 11.10 6.22 8.01
N LEU A 444 10.54 6.90 9.02
CA LEU A 444 10.14 6.32 10.29
C LEU A 444 8.62 6.43 10.45
N ASN A 445 7.92 5.30 10.51
CA ASN A 445 6.47 5.24 10.67
C ASN A 445 6.05 5.44 12.14
N TYR A 446 5.27 6.48 12.42
CA TYR A 446 4.68 6.69 13.75
C TYR A 446 3.27 6.12 13.91
N SER A 447 2.68 5.58 12.85
CA SER A 447 1.37 4.94 12.90
C SER A 447 1.42 3.43 13.15
N GLY A 448 2.60 2.89 13.42
CA GLY A 448 2.82 1.45 13.67
C GLY A 448 2.28 0.99 15.03
N ALA A 449 2.34 -0.34 15.25
CA ALA A 449 1.97 -0.95 16.52
C ALA A 449 2.91 -0.52 17.66
N ASN A 450 2.40 -0.60 18.90
CA ASN A 450 3.17 -0.40 20.13
C ASN A 450 3.96 0.92 20.20
N PRO A 451 3.31 2.09 20.20
CA PRO A 451 4.00 3.37 20.28
C PRO A 451 4.86 3.53 21.56
N GLY A 452 4.55 2.78 22.62
CA GLY A 452 5.37 2.75 23.84
C GLY A 452 6.81 2.28 23.62
N ALA A 453 7.09 1.55 22.54
CA ALA A 453 8.43 1.09 22.18
C ALA A 453 9.25 2.10 21.34
N PHE A 454 8.69 3.25 20.96
CA PHE A 454 9.41 4.25 20.16
C PHE A 454 10.69 4.79 20.83
N PRO A 455 10.74 5.03 22.16
CA PRO A 455 12.00 5.42 22.82
C PRO A 455 13.09 4.35 22.71
N ASP A 456 12.71 3.06 22.81
CA ASP A 456 13.65 1.94 22.67
C ASP A 456 14.18 1.85 21.25
N ALA A 457 13.31 1.98 20.25
CA ALA A 457 13.70 2.02 18.86
C ALA A 457 14.66 3.19 18.54
N ALA A 458 14.38 4.37 19.09
CA ALA A 458 15.23 5.54 18.92
C ALA A 458 16.60 5.36 19.59
N ARG A 459 16.68 4.70 20.77
CA ARG A 459 17.95 4.35 21.40
C ARG A 459 18.78 3.42 20.54
N VAL A 460 18.17 2.34 20.04
CA VAL A 460 18.85 1.41 19.12
C VAL A 460 19.40 2.17 17.89
N LEU A 461 18.60 3.03 17.27
CA LEU A 461 19.05 3.85 16.15
C LEU A 461 20.22 4.76 16.52
N GLY A 462 20.15 5.41 17.68
CA GLY A 462 21.21 6.29 18.17
C GLY A 462 22.53 5.53 18.45
N ASP A 463 22.44 4.35 19.07
CA ASP A 463 23.61 3.49 19.34
C ASP A 463 24.26 3.01 18.04
N VAL A 464 23.48 2.57 17.06
CA VAL A 464 23.99 2.15 15.75
C VAL A 464 24.66 3.33 15.02
N LEU A 465 24.06 4.52 15.04
CA LEU A 465 24.66 5.73 14.44
C LEU A 465 25.96 6.15 15.15
N ALA A 466 26.07 5.90 16.45
CA ALA A 466 27.28 6.18 17.24
C ALA A 466 28.34 5.07 17.14
N GLY A 467 28.08 3.96 16.42
CA GLY A 467 28.96 2.82 16.30
C GLY A 467 29.07 1.99 17.59
N ARG A 468 28.04 1.99 18.42
CA ARG A 468 27.95 1.30 19.72
C ARG A 468 27.06 0.06 19.64
#